data_1c83e31e69621bbc1588f2ee39381cd7
#
_entry.id   1c83e31e69621bbc1588f2ee39381cd7
#
_cell.length_a   1.000
_cell.length_b   1.000
_cell.length_c   1.000
_cell.angle_alpha   90.00
_cell.angle_beta   90.00
_cell.angle_gamma   90.00
#
_symmetry.space_group_name_H-M   'P 1'
#
loop_
_entity.id
_entity.type
_entity.pdbx_description
1 polymer ?
#
loop_
_entity_poly.entity_id
_entity_poly.type
_entity_poly.pdbx_seq_one_letter_code
_entity_poly.pdbx_strand_id
1 'polypeptide(L)'
;LRYHAVVWRGPVAKSEDADAQMASWKAKGEHARRFEQGTLFGVAGEVLDRREALVAVGPWASPEGAERALERLAAKSPLRQPGVFTELVDRPHGQLEATGGKSGIKVKNEGVLWFVPGGDAPLRVEARGERGKDKIAVCGSYAGRLYVTIDRHGSMAVVNAVPEDKLLAGLIPAEIFPSAPDEALKAQAVAARGELLSKIGTRHVGDPYRLCSQTHCQVYSGAGHETPRTTAAVAATRGEVLFEASGGLADPVYSANCGGHTENNENVWPHMPALPSLRGHRDADKRAGDPYAAGVPAGKVAAFIDKPPPSFCGRAKLGAGDRFRWTVTRSKGELDRLLGGYRLGTVKSIDVLERGVSGRARAVRVTGTARTAVIRGELRIRQAFGNLRSSLFVVDVQSGAAVFRGAGFGHGVGMCQTGAIGMAEAGKSYREILRHYYPGTSIRKLW
;
A
#
# COMPACT_ATOMS: atom_id res chain seq x y z
N LEU A 1 11.67 -19.58 8.04
CA LEU A 1 11.91 -18.16 7.72
C LEU A 1 13.05 -17.60 8.58
N ARG A 2 13.87 -16.69 8.00
CA ARG A 2 14.86 -15.87 8.71
C ARG A 2 14.65 -14.42 8.32
N TYR A 3 14.93 -13.49 9.22
CA TYR A 3 14.71 -12.08 9.00
C TYR A 3 16.02 -11.31 9.01
N HIS A 4 16.18 -10.35 8.10
CA HIS A 4 17.40 -9.59 7.95
C HIS A 4 17.08 -8.09 7.89
N ALA A 5 17.89 -7.28 8.54
CA ALA A 5 17.80 -5.83 8.48
C ALA A 5 18.47 -5.32 7.20
N VAL A 6 17.71 -4.84 6.24
CA VAL A 6 18.24 -4.29 4.99
C VAL A 6 18.86 -2.93 5.28
N VAL A 7 20.14 -2.80 4.98
CA VAL A 7 20.92 -1.57 5.19
C VAL A 7 21.17 -0.81 3.88
N TRP A 8 21.04 -1.50 2.76
CA TRP A 8 21.15 -0.92 1.43
C TRP A 8 20.27 -1.69 0.44
N ARG A 9 19.66 -0.95 -0.50
CA ARG A 9 18.86 -1.50 -1.61
C ARG A 9 19.12 -0.71 -2.88
N GLY A 10 19.18 -1.39 -4.01
CA GLY A 10 19.31 -0.78 -5.32
C GLY A 10 19.01 -1.76 -6.46
N PRO A 11 18.94 -1.28 -7.73
CA PRO A 11 18.75 -2.15 -8.89
C PRO A 11 19.87 -3.18 -9.00
N VAL A 12 19.56 -4.39 -9.50
CA VAL A 12 20.58 -5.44 -9.75
C VAL A 12 21.68 -4.95 -10.69
N ALA A 13 21.37 -4.07 -11.65
CA ALA A 13 22.36 -3.46 -12.54
C ALA A 13 23.46 -2.66 -11.79
N LYS A 14 23.26 -2.32 -10.50
CA LYS A 14 24.25 -1.69 -9.62
C LYS A 14 24.82 -2.68 -8.60
N SER A 15 25.11 -3.88 -9.02
CA SER A 15 25.62 -4.95 -8.16
C SER A 15 26.96 -4.60 -7.49
N GLU A 16 27.84 -3.85 -8.16
CA GLU A 16 29.11 -3.38 -7.62
C GLU A 16 28.92 -2.48 -6.40
N ASP A 17 27.92 -1.59 -6.41
CA ASP A 17 27.56 -0.77 -5.26
C ASP A 17 27.13 -1.66 -4.07
N ALA A 18 26.38 -2.75 -4.33
CA ALA A 18 25.97 -3.69 -3.30
C ALA A 18 27.16 -4.42 -2.66
N ASP A 19 28.12 -4.86 -3.47
CA ASP A 19 29.31 -5.54 -2.97
C ASP A 19 30.21 -4.61 -2.14
N ALA A 20 30.39 -3.36 -2.58
CA ALA A 20 31.07 -2.34 -1.81
C ALA A 20 30.38 -2.05 -0.48
N GLN A 21 29.05 -1.95 -0.45
CA GLN A 21 28.27 -1.76 0.76
C GLN A 21 28.39 -2.97 1.70
N MET A 22 28.30 -4.19 1.18
CA MET A 22 28.49 -5.40 1.97
C MET A 22 29.87 -5.43 2.64
N ALA A 23 30.92 -5.11 1.91
CA ALA A 23 32.29 -5.03 2.44
C ALA A 23 32.41 -3.96 3.54
N SER A 24 31.81 -2.77 3.33
CA SER A 24 31.79 -1.70 4.33
C SER A 24 31.12 -2.11 5.64
N TRP A 25 29.99 -2.83 5.57
CA TRP A 25 29.30 -3.31 6.77
C TRP A 25 30.05 -4.43 7.47
N LYS A 26 30.70 -5.33 6.74
CA LYS A 26 31.59 -6.37 7.31
C LYS A 26 32.78 -5.73 8.06
N ALA A 27 33.37 -4.67 7.50
CA ALA A 27 34.46 -3.92 8.16
C ALA A 27 34.03 -3.24 9.46
N LYS A 28 32.73 -2.96 9.62
CA LYS A 28 32.11 -2.44 10.87
C LYS A 28 31.74 -3.55 11.87
N GLY A 29 32.15 -4.80 11.63
CA GLY A 29 31.87 -5.95 12.48
C GLY A 29 30.45 -6.51 12.36
N GLU A 30 29.71 -6.14 11.30
CA GLU A 30 28.36 -6.66 11.09
C GLU A 30 28.34 -7.88 10.16
N HIS A 31 27.43 -8.82 10.44
CA HIS A 31 27.25 -10.01 9.61
C HIS A 31 26.40 -9.68 8.37
N ALA A 32 27.02 -8.97 7.42
CA ALA A 32 26.34 -8.52 6.21
C ALA A 32 26.39 -9.55 5.09
N ARG A 33 25.25 -9.76 4.41
CA ARG A 33 25.10 -10.64 3.25
C ARG A 33 24.39 -9.87 2.13
N ARG A 34 24.70 -10.25 0.88
CA ARG A 34 23.96 -9.80 -0.30
C ARG A 34 22.87 -10.79 -0.63
N PHE A 35 21.72 -10.25 -0.99
CA PHE A 35 20.56 -10.99 -1.50
C PHE A 35 20.06 -10.33 -2.78
N GLU A 36 19.35 -11.10 -3.58
CA GLU A 36 18.58 -10.60 -4.71
C GLU A 36 17.12 -10.95 -4.51
N GLN A 37 16.24 -10.02 -4.83
CA GLN A 37 14.80 -10.25 -4.83
C GLN A 37 14.18 -9.63 -6.08
N GLY A 38 12.94 -10.00 -6.36
CA GLY A 38 12.24 -9.50 -7.52
C GLY A 38 12.21 -10.50 -8.65
N THR A 39 11.68 -10.09 -9.77
CA THR A 39 11.59 -10.92 -10.98
C THR A 39 11.74 -10.09 -12.23
N LEU A 40 12.19 -10.77 -13.28
CA LEU A 40 12.17 -10.27 -14.64
C LEU A 40 11.00 -10.95 -15.34
N PHE A 41 10.15 -10.19 -16.00
CA PHE A 41 9.02 -10.74 -16.75
C PHE A 41 8.72 -9.94 -18.01
N GLY A 42 8.20 -10.62 -19.02
CA GLY A 42 7.79 -10.02 -20.28
C GLY A 42 6.30 -9.70 -20.29
N VAL A 43 5.94 -8.54 -20.83
CA VAL A 43 4.56 -8.15 -21.11
C VAL A 43 4.50 -7.55 -22.49
N ALA A 44 3.82 -8.22 -23.43
CA ALA A 44 3.59 -7.74 -24.81
C ALA A 44 4.88 -7.26 -25.52
N GLY A 45 5.98 -7.98 -25.36
CA GLY A 45 7.27 -7.64 -25.98
C GLY A 45 8.16 -6.70 -25.16
N GLU A 46 7.63 -6.05 -24.15
CA GLU A 46 8.42 -5.26 -23.20
C GLU A 46 8.98 -6.16 -22.09
N VAL A 47 10.23 -5.96 -21.74
CA VAL A 47 10.88 -6.67 -20.59
C VAL A 47 10.89 -5.74 -19.39
N LEU A 48 10.21 -6.15 -18.32
CA LEU A 48 10.16 -5.43 -17.07
C LEU A 48 11.08 -6.11 -16.06
N ASP A 49 12.20 -5.46 -15.74
CA ASP A 49 13.12 -5.93 -14.72
C ASP A 49 12.81 -5.26 -13.38
N ARG A 50 12.31 -6.07 -12.44
CA ARG A 50 11.94 -5.65 -11.09
C ARG A 50 12.90 -6.24 -10.04
N ARG A 51 14.06 -6.72 -10.46
CA ARG A 51 15.05 -7.29 -9.56
C ARG A 51 15.82 -6.20 -8.83
N GLU A 52 16.03 -6.44 -7.55
CA GLU A 52 16.78 -5.56 -6.65
C GLU A 52 17.87 -6.36 -5.94
N ALA A 53 19.04 -5.74 -5.79
CA ALA A 53 20.09 -6.23 -4.91
C ALA A 53 19.88 -5.60 -3.52
N LEU A 54 20.01 -6.42 -2.48
CA LEU A 54 19.89 -6.03 -1.09
C LEU A 54 21.21 -6.34 -0.39
N VAL A 55 21.67 -5.43 0.49
CA VAL A 55 22.65 -5.73 1.52
C VAL A 55 21.93 -5.73 2.86
N ALA A 56 21.99 -6.85 3.56
CA ALA A 56 21.27 -7.01 4.80
C ALA A 56 22.15 -7.66 5.87
N VAL A 57 21.95 -7.22 7.09
CA VAL A 57 22.61 -7.73 8.30
C VAL A 57 21.65 -8.69 8.99
N GLY A 58 22.16 -9.74 9.58
CA GLY A 58 21.34 -10.74 10.28
C GLY A 58 21.93 -12.15 10.14
N PRO A 59 21.15 -13.22 10.46
CA PRO A 59 19.68 -13.25 10.59
C PRO A 59 19.16 -12.99 12.01
N TRP A 60 17.85 -12.69 12.10
CA TRP A 60 17.07 -12.68 13.35
C TRP A 60 15.91 -13.69 13.26
N ALA A 61 15.44 -14.13 14.45
CA ALA A 61 14.34 -15.08 14.54
C ALA A 61 12.96 -14.44 14.30
N SER A 62 12.86 -13.10 14.40
CA SER A 62 11.59 -12.38 14.21
C SER A 62 11.79 -11.08 13.44
N PRO A 63 10.73 -10.58 12.76
CA PRO A 63 10.77 -9.28 12.06
C PRO A 63 11.06 -8.12 13.01
N GLU A 64 10.50 -8.15 14.23
CA GLU A 64 10.70 -7.10 15.25
C GLU A 64 12.17 -7.06 15.71
N GLY A 65 12.86 -8.22 15.72
CA GLY A 65 14.29 -8.30 15.99
C GLY A 65 15.11 -7.58 14.92
N ALA A 66 14.78 -7.80 13.65
CA ALA A 66 15.40 -7.12 12.53
C ALA A 66 15.06 -5.62 12.50
N GLU A 67 13.83 -5.21 12.84
CA GLU A 67 13.44 -3.80 12.94
C GLU A 67 14.23 -3.06 14.02
N ARG A 68 14.37 -3.63 15.23
CA ARG A 68 15.20 -3.04 16.29
C ARG A 68 16.67 -2.93 15.88
N ALA A 69 17.16 -3.89 15.09
CA ALA A 69 18.52 -3.83 14.59
C ALA A 69 18.73 -2.66 13.61
N LEU A 70 17.73 -2.28 12.80
CA LEU A 70 17.82 -1.11 11.93
C LEU A 70 18.10 0.18 12.70
N GLU A 71 17.48 0.39 13.87
CA GLU A 71 17.73 1.56 14.71
C GLU A 71 19.19 1.60 15.17
N ARG A 72 19.72 0.46 15.63
CA ARG A 72 21.13 0.32 16.03
C ARG A 72 22.09 0.53 14.85
N LEU A 73 21.77 -0.01 13.68
CA LEU A 73 22.61 0.09 12.48
C LEU A 73 22.61 1.51 11.92
N ALA A 74 21.47 2.22 11.97
CA ALA A 74 21.37 3.62 11.54
C ALA A 74 22.28 4.56 12.36
N ALA A 75 22.54 4.23 13.63
CA ALA A 75 23.48 4.98 14.46
C ALA A 75 24.95 4.77 14.03
N LYS A 76 25.28 3.68 13.34
CA LYS A 76 26.64 3.37 12.85
C LYS A 76 26.93 3.96 11.47
N SER A 77 25.94 4.07 10.62
CA SER A 77 26.09 4.54 9.23
C SER A 77 24.73 4.83 8.60
N PRO A 78 24.66 5.81 7.66
CA PRO A 78 23.45 6.08 6.91
C PRO A 78 22.93 4.81 6.18
N LEU A 79 21.64 4.56 6.29
CA LEU A 79 20.98 3.47 5.62
C LEU A 79 20.34 3.96 4.30
N ARG A 80 20.37 3.13 3.26
CA ARG A 80 19.72 3.43 1.99
C ARG A 80 18.55 2.48 1.79
N GLN A 81 17.33 3.02 1.82
CA GLN A 81 16.08 2.30 1.67
C GLN A 81 15.97 1.11 2.66
N PRO A 82 16.04 1.40 3.97
CA PRO A 82 16.04 0.35 5.01
C PRO A 82 14.70 -0.38 5.06
N GLY A 83 14.74 -1.62 5.52
CA GLY A 83 13.56 -2.45 5.71
C GLY A 83 13.93 -3.81 6.25
N VAL A 84 12.95 -4.69 6.37
CA VAL A 84 13.17 -6.09 6.75
C VAL A 84 13.04 -6.97 5.52
N PHE A 85 14.05 -7.80 5.27
CA PHE A 85 14.00 -8.85 4.27
C PHE A 85 13.72 -10.19 4.95
N THR A 86 12.79 -10.96 4.38
CA THR A 86 12.44 -12.30 4.87
C THR A 86 13.04 -13.34 3.93
N GLU A 87 14.04 -14.06 4.41
CA GLU A 87 14.67 -15.18 3.73
C GLU A 87 13.85 -16.45 3.93
N LEU A 88 13.38 -17.06 2.85
CA LEU A 88 12.77 -18.39 2.87
C LEU A 88 13.90 -19.42 2.80
N VAL A 89 14.26 -19.98 3.97
CA VAL A 89 15.37 -20.96 4.06
C VAL A 89 14.92 -22.32 3.57
N ASP A 90 13.70 -22.70 3.91
CA ASP A 90 13.08 -23.95 3.52
C ASP A 90 11.61 -23.72 3.20
N ARG A 91 11.13 -24.33 2.12
CA ARG A 91 9.73 -24.20 1.70
C ARG A 91 8.89 -25.23 2.45
N PRO A 92 7.87 -24.78 3.20
CA PRO A 92 6.93 -25.71 3.79
C PRO A 92 6.29 -26.60 2.70
N HIS A 93 6.18 -27.87 2.97
CA HIS A 93 5.58 -28.88 2.11
C HIS A 93 4.56 -29.70 2.89
N GLY A 94 3.68 -30.39 2.17
CA GLY A 94 2.64 -31.22 2.76
C GLY A 94 1.73 -31.80 1.69
N GLN A 95 0.90 -32.74 2.09
CA GLN A 95 -0.07 -33.36 1.22
C GLN A 95 -1.41 -32.62 1.24
N LEU A 96 -1.92 -32.30 0.07
CA LEU A 96 -3.26 -31.76 -0.15
C LEU A 96 -4.19 -32.87 -0.60
N GLU A 97 -5.38 -32.94 -0.04
CA GLU A 97 -6.43 -33.86 -0.45
C GLU A 97 -7.69 -33.10 -0.85
N ALA A 98 -8.21 -33.39 -2.03
CA ALA A 98 -9.52 -32.92 -2.48
C ALA A 98 -10.49 -34.11 -2.59
N THR A 99 -11.70 -33.95 -2.09
CA THR A 99 -12.75 -34.97 -2.18
C THR A 99 -13.94 -34.42 -2.95
N GLY A 100 -14.37 -35.09 -4.03
CA GLY A 100 -15.55 -34.72 -4.80
C GLY A 100 -16.82 -35.03 -4.00
N GLY A 101 -17.61 -33.99 -3.69
CA GLY A 101 -18.77 -34.09 -2.79
C GLY A 101 -19.84 -35.09 -3.23
N LYS A 102 -20.12 -35.18 -4.55
CA LYS A 102 -21.09 -36.12 -5.09
C LYS A 102 -20.45 -37.43 -5.58
N SER A 103 -19.26 -37.36 -6.14
CA SER A 103 -18.59 -38.53 -6.74
C SER A 103 -17.79 -39.35 -5.72
N GLY A 104 -17.47 -38.78 -4.58
CA GLY A 104 -16.57 -39.40 -3.60
C GLY A 104 -15.12 -39.56 -4.09
N ILE A 105 -14.80 -39.10 -5.31
CA ILE A 105 -13.45 -39.19 -5.88
C ILE A 105 -12.50 -38.42 -5.00
N LYS A 106 -11.40 -39.06 -4.61
CA LYS A 106 -10.32 -38.43 -3.84
C LYS A 106 -9.10 -38.21 -4.72
N VAL A 107 -8.58 -37.00 -4.71
CA VAL A 107 -7.33 -36.63 -5.39
C VAL A 107 -6.36 -36.15 -4.34
N LYS A 108 -5.16 -36.75 -4.32
CA LYS A 108 -4.08 -36.35 -3.42
C LYS A 108 -2.91 -35.86 -4.25
N ASN A 109 -2.28 -34.78 -3.83
CA ASN A 109 -1.07 -34.28 -4.44
C ASN A 109 -0.18 -33.59 -3.39
N GLU A 110 1.13 -33.65 -3.59
CA GLU A 110 2.09 -32.86 -2.84
C GLU A 110 2.28 -31.51 -3.53
N GLY A 111 2.04 -30.46 -2.79
CA GLY A 111 2.35 -29.08 -3.20
C GLY A 111 1.20 -28.30 -3.83
N VAL A 112 0.45 -28.81 -4.83
CA VAL A 112 -0.57 -28.01 -5.52
C VAL A 112 -1.75 -28.86 -6.05
N LEU A 113 -2.97 -28.34 -5.88
CA LEU A 113 -4.18 -28.88 -6.52
C LEU A 113 -4.87 -27.78 -7.35
N TRP A 114 -5.11 -28.04 -8.62
CA TRP A 114 -5.77 -27.13 -9.54
C TRP A 114 -7.26 -27.45 -9.67
N PHE A 115 -8.05 -26.37 -9.69
CA PHE A 115 -9.49 -26.41 -9.97
C PHE A 115 -9.76 -25.56 -11.21
N VAL A 116 -10.17 -26.23 -12.27
CA VAL A 116 -10.43 -25.64 -13.58
C VAL A 116 -11.92 -25.77 -13.88
N PRO A 117 -12.62 -24.65 -14.16
CA PRO A 117 -14.04 -24.75 -14.55
C PRO A 117 -14.17 -25.41 -15.93
N GLY A 118 -15.29 -26.10 -16.16
CA GLY A 118 -15.62 -26.71 -17.46
C GLY A 118 -16.02 -25.71 -18.55
N GLY A 119 -15.91 -24.41 -18.31
CA GLY A 119 -16.26 -23.31 -19.22
C GLY A 119 -15.90 -21.97 -18.55
N ASP A 120 -16.53 -20.87 -18.97
CA ASP A 120 -16.25 -19.50 -18.47
C ASP A 120 -16.95 -19.17 -17.15
N ALA A 121 -17.74 -20.08 -16.58
CA ALA A 121 -18.41 -19.83 -15.31
C ALA A 121 -17.42 -19.66 -14.16
N PRO A 122 -17.63 -18.67 -13.28
CA PRO A 122 -16.74 -18.45 -12.15
C PRO A 122 -16.82 -19.61 -11.14
N LEU A 123 -15.69 -19.94 -10.54
CA LEU A 123 -15.60 -20.89 -9.44
C LEU A 123 -16.04 -20.24 -8.13
N ARG A 124 -16.96 -20.86 -7.40
CA ARG A 124 -17.35 -20.41 -6.07
C ARG A 124 -16.43 -21.02 -5.02
N VAL A 125 -15.88 -20.18 -4.15
CA VAL A 125 -15.03 -20.58 -3.03
C VAL A 125 -15.72 -20.24 -1.73
N GLU A 126 -15.78 -21.21 -0.83
CA GLU A 126 -16.08 -21.02 0.58
C GLU A 126 -14.94 -21.66 1.37
N ALA A 127 -14.07 -20.84 1.93
CA ALA A 127 -12.97 -21.30 2.76
C ALA A 127 -13.09 -20.72 4.15
N ARG A 128 -12.88 -21.56 5.16
CA ARG A 128 -12.79 -21.16 6.56
C ARG A 128 -11.47 -21.67 7.11
N GLY A 129 -10.78 -20.85 7.86
CA GLY A 129 -9.52 -21.23 8.46
C GLY A 129 -9.19 -20.33 9.64
N GLU A 130 -8.11 -20.67 10.32
CA GLU A 130 -7.57 -19.86 11.41
C GLU A 130 -6.12 -19.53 11.09
N ARG A 131 -5.74 -18.27 11.32
CA ARG A 131 -4.35 -17.82 11.26
C ARG A 131 -3.99 -17.19 12.60
N GLY A 132 -3.35 -17.99 13.47
CA GLY A 132 -3.13 -17.59 14.84
C GLY A 132 -4.46 -17.45 15.60
N LYS A 133 -4.80 -16.24 16.05
CA LYS A 133 -6.07 -15.92 16.72
C LYS A 133 -7.18 -15.42 15.79
N ASP A 134 -6.86 -15.20 14.51
CA ASP A 134 -7.78 -14.64 13.54
C ASP A 134 -8.50 -15.76 12.78
N LYS A 135 -9.84 -15.71 12.79
CA LYS A 135 -10.67 -16.56 11.94
C LYS A 135 -10.72 -15.94 10.54
N ILE A 136 -10.28 -16.69 9.55
CA ILE A 136 -10.30 -16.28 8.15
C ILE A 136 -11.47 -16.98 7.48
N ALA A 137 -12.34 -16.20 6.84
CA ALA A 137 -13.37 -16.71 5.96
C ALA A 137 -13.21 -16.06 4.58
N VAL A 138 -13.06 -16.88 3.55
CA VAL A 138 -13.08 -16.43 2.16
C VAL A 138 -14.36 -16.99 1.54
N CYS A 139 -15.24 -16.13 1.07
CA CYS A 139 -16.44 -16.50 0.35
C CYS A 139 -16.56 -15.58 -0.88
N GLY A 140 -16.59 -16.16 -2.06
CA GLY A 140 -16.69 -15.39 -3.30
C GLY A 140 -16.72 -16.25 -4.55
N SER A 141 -17.02 -15.59 -5.68
CA SER A 141 -16.94 -16.17 -7.01
C SER A 141 -15.73 -15.63 -7.74
N TYR A 142 -14.96 -16.48 -8.40
CA TYR A 142 -13.68 -16.11 -9.02
C TYR A 142 -13.64 -16.61 -10.46
N ALA A 143 -13.36 -15.69 -11.38
CA ALA A 143 -13.14 -16.00 -12.79
C ALA A 143 -11.77 -16.69 -12.98
N GLY A 144 -11.62 -17.43 -14.09
CA GLY A 144 -10.38 -18.12 -14.41
C GLY A 144 -10.22 -19.44 -13.64
N ARG A 145 -9.01 -19.73 -13.18
CA ARG A 145 -8.68 -20.99 -12.50
C ARG A 145 -8.27 -20.73 -11.06
N LEU A 146 -8.45 -21.72 -10.20
CA LEU A 146 -7.99 -21.69 -8.82
C LEU A 146 -6.95 -22.78 -8.59
N TYR A 147 -5.99 -22.51 -7.73
CA TYR A 147 -5.19 -23.57 -7.15
C TYR A 147 -5.05 -23.41 -5.64
N VAL A 148 -4.92 -24.54 -4.98
CA VAL A 148 -4.65 -24.63 -3.56
C VAL A 148 -3.23 -25.12 -3.37
N THR A 149 -2.50 -24.49 -2.48
CA THR A 149 -1.10 -24.81 -2.19
C THR A 149 -0.75 -24.43 -0.75
N ILE A 150 0.50 -24.63 -0.36
CA ILE A 150 1.01 -24.28 0.95
C ILE A 150 1.87 -23.01 0.83
N ASP A 151 1.58 -22.00 1.65
CA ASP A 151 2.32 -20.74 1.69
C ASP A 151 3.64 -20.87 2.46
N ARG A 152 4.43 -19.81 2.47
CA ARG A 152 5.72 -19.75 3.18
C ARG A 152 5.63 -19.91 4.70
N HIS A 153 4.42 -19.84 5.27
CA HIS A 153 4.16 -20.01 6.70
C HIS A 153 3.62 -21.42 7.04
N GLY A 154 3.49 -22.29 6.04
CA GLY A 154 2.91 -23.62 6.21
C GLY A 154 1.38 -23.64 6.23
N SER A 155 0.73 -22.53 5.87
CA SER A 155 -0.72 -22.43 5.79
C SER A 155 -1.23 -22.73 4.39
N MET A 156 -2.47 -23.23 4.30
CA MET A 156 -3.12 -23.44 3.02
C MET A 156 -3.47 -22.10 2.36
N ALA A 157 -3.01 -21.89 1.14
CA ALA A 157 -3.31 -20.73 0.31
C ALA A 157 -4.23 -21.12 -0.84
N VAL A 158 -5.33 -20.37 -1.02
CA VAL A 158 -6.19 -20.45 -2.21
C VAL A 158 -5.81 -19.30 -3.14
N VAL A 159 -5.39 -19.63 -4.34
CA VAL A 159 -4.86 -18.66 -5.30
C VAL A 159 -5.70 -18.65 -6.57
N ASN A 160 -6.08 -17.45 -7.01
CA ASN A 160 -6.80 -17.24 -8.26
C ASN A 160 -5.83 -16.89 -9.39
N ALA A 161 -5.75 -17.77 -10.37
CA ALA A 161 -5.04 -17.54 -11.63
C ALA A 161 -6.05 -17.02 -12.66
N VAL A 162 -6.04 -15.71 -12.86
CA VAL A 162 -7.09 -14.97 -13.58
C VAL A 162 -6.47 -14.05 -14.65
N PRO A 163 -7.09 -13.90 -15.85
CA PRO A 163 -6.70 -12.90 -16.82
C PRO A 163 -6.77 -11.47 -16.24
N GLU A 164 -5.91 -10.58 -16.70
CA GLU A 164 -5.78 -9.21 -16.18
C GLU A 164 -7.08 -8.41 -16.26
N ASP A 165 -7.79 -8.49 -17.39
CA ASP A 165 -9.06 -7.80 -17.60
C ASP A 165 -10.14 -8.26 -16.61
N LYS A 166 -10.22 -9.57 -16.33
CA LYS A 166 -11.12 -10.14 -15.33
C LYS A 166 -10.71 -9.78 -13.90
N LEU A 167 -9.40 -9.75 -13.63
CA LEU A 167 -8.90 -9.31 -12.34
C LEU A 167 -9.30 -7.86 -12.08
N LEU A 168 -9.06 -6.95 -13.03
CA LEU A 168 -9.43 -5.54 -12.89
C LEU A 168 -10.93 -5.32 -12.83
N ALA A 169 -11.75 -6.08 -13.60
CA ALA A 169 -13.20 -6.00 -13.53
C ALA A 169 -13.73 -6.28 -12.11
N GLY A 170 -13.13 -7.23 -11.40
CA GLY A 170 -13.48 -7.54 -10.00
C GLY A 170 -12.80 -6.65 -8.96
N LEU A 171 -11.73 -5.95 -9.32
CA LEU A 171 -10.94 -5.09 -8.45
C LEU A 171 -11.48 -3.65 -8.41
N ILE A 172 -11.73 -3.05 -9.57
CA ILE A 172 -12.11 -1.63 -9.67
C ILE A 172 -13.35 -1.29 -8.81
N PRO A 173 -14.44 -2.07 -8.81
CA PRO A 173 -15.61 -1.76 -7.99
C PRO A 173 -15.36 -1.90 -6.47
N ALA A 174 -14.29 -2.58 -6.05
CA ALA A 174 -13.90 -2.66 -4.65
C ALA A 174 -13.02 -1.46 -4.21
N GLU A 175 -12.37 -0.80 -5.17
CA GLU A 175 -11.45 0.32 -4.90
C GLU A 175 -12.13 1.69 -5.04
N ILE A 176 -12.97 1.89 -6.03
CA ILE A 176 -13.66 3.17 -6.28
C ILE A 176 -15.17 2.93 -6.42
N PHE A 177 -15.98 3.95 -6.12
CA PHE A 177 -17.43 3.87 -6.30
C PHE A 177 -17.79 3.48 -7.74
N PRO A 178 -18.53 2.39 -8.00
CA PRO A 178 -18.93 1.99 -9.35
C PRO A 178 -19.79 3.03 -10.07
N SER A 179 -20.46 3.91 -9.29
CA SER A 179 -21.26 5.03 -9.78
C SER A 179 -20.44 6.28 -10.11
N ALA A 180 -19.12 6.26 -9.93
CA ALA A 180 -18.24 7.38 -10.28
C ALA A 180 -18.31 7.70 -11.79
N PRO A 181 -18.00 8.95 -12.21
CA PRO A 181 -17.92 9.31 -13.63
C PRO A 181 -16.95 8.41 -14.40
N ASP A 182 -17.25 8.12 -15.67
CA ASP A 182 -16.50 7.17 -16.48
C ASP A 182 -15.01 7.53 -16.62
N GLU A 183 -14.69 8.84 -16.70
CA GLU A 183 -13.30 9.28 -16.76
C GLU A 183 -12.53 9.00 -15.45
N ALA A 184 -13.19 9.05 -14.29
CA ALA A 184 -12.59 8.64 -13.03
C ALA A 184 -12.39 7.11 -12.96
N LEU A 185 -13.34 6.32 -13.47
CA LEU A 185 -13.22 4.87 -13.58
C LEU A 185 -12.09 4.45 -14.52
N LYS A 186 -11.92 5.13 -15.67
CA LYS A 186 -10.80 4.92 -16.60
C LYS A 186 -9.46 5.26 -15.94
N ALA A 187 -9.36 6.40 -15.25
CA ALA A 187 -8.14 6.77 -14.52
C ALA A 187 -7.78 5.73 -13.47
N GLN A 188 -8.77 5.24 -12.72
CA GLN A 188 -8.57 4.17 -11.73
C GLN A 188 -8.11 2.87 -12.39
N ALA A 189 -8.66 2.50 -13.55
CA ALA A 189 -8.27 1.27 -14.26
C ALA A 189 -6.81 1.31 -14.72
N VAL A 190 -6.36 2.44 -15.28
CA VAL A 190 -4.94 2.64 -15.67
C VAL A 190 -4.02 2.61 -14.46
N ALA A 191 -4.38 3.32 -13.38
CA ALA A 191 -3.60 3.34 -12.15
C ALA A 191 -3.52 1.93 -11.52
N ALA A 192 -4.65 1.23 -11.37
CA ALA A 192 -4.68 -0.11 -10.80
C ALA A 192 -3.85 -1.12 -11.61
N ARG A 193 -3.92 -1.05 -12.95
CA ARG A 193 -3.10 -1.90 -13.85
C ARG A 193 -1.61 -1.64 -13.66
N GLY A 194 -1.19 -0.38 -13.60
CA GLY A 194 0.20 0.00 -13.33
C GLY A 194 0.67 -0.50 -11.97
N GLU A 195 -0.16 -0.33 -10.93
CA GLU A 195 0.15 -0.78 -9.58
C GLU A 195 0.24 -2.31 -9.48
N LEU A 196 -0.60 -3.07 -10.20
CA LEU A 196 -0.48 -4.52 -10.30
C LEU A 196 0.88 -4.92 -10.87
N LEU A 197 1.26 -4.36 -12.02
CA LEU A 197 2.52 -4.68 -12.70
C LEU A 197 3.73 -4.26 -11.88
N SER A 198 3.68 -3.10 -11.21
CA SER A 198 4.78 -2.62 -10.36
C SER A 198 5.04 -3.48 -9.14
N LYS A 199 4.02 -4.19 -8.65
CA LYS A 199 4.12 -5.06 -7.45
C LYS A 199 4.53 -6.50 -7.77
N ILE A 200 4.41 -6.94 -9.02
CA ILE A 200 4.85 -8.29 -9.42
C ILE A 200 6.36 -8.42 -9.16
N GLY A 201 6.73 -9.43 -8.37
CA GLY A 201 8.12 -9.75 -8.03
C GLY A 201 8.72 -8.90 -6.90
N THR A 202 8.04 -7.82 -6.45
CA THR A 202 8.48 -7.01 -5.31
C THR A 202 7.69 -7.29 -4.04
N ARG A 203 6.47 -7.81 -4.18
CA ARG A 203 5.60 -8.25 -3.09
C ARG A 203 5.54 -9.77 -3.03
N HIS A 204 5.23 -10.30 -1.87
CA HIS A 204 5.04 -11.74 -1.65
C HIS A 204 6.19 -12.62 -2.18
N VAL A 205 7.42 -12.10 -2.06
CA VAL A 205 8.63 -12.87 -2.43
C VAL A 205 8.72 -14.11 -1.54
N GLY A 206 8.74 -15.29 -2.18
CA GLY A 206 8.70 -16.58 -1.48
C GLY A 206 7.32 -17.16 -1.25
N ASP A 207 6.22 -16.39 -1.44
CA ASP A 207 4.87 -16.91 -1.46
C ASP A 207 4.55 -17.59 -2.81
N PRO A 208 3.61 -18.55 -2.86
CA PRO A 208 3.21 -19.22 -4.10
C PRO A 208 2.27 -18.39 -4.98
N TYR A 209 2.04 -17.12 -4.64
CA TYR A 209 1.22 -16.16 -5.37
C TYR A 209 1.96 -14.82 -5.53
N ARG A 210 1.53 -14.01 -6.50
CA ARG A 210 2.19 -12.73 -6.81
C ARG A 210 1.65 -11.57 -5.99
N LEU A 211 0.35 -11.57 -5.71
CA LEU A 211 -0.36 -10.49 -5.03
C LEU A 211 -1.39 -11.09 -4.07
N CYS A 212 -1.68 -10.42 -2.96
CA CYS A 212 -2.80 -10.75 -2.09
C CYS A 212 -4.04 -9.92 -2.42
N SER A 213 -5.21 -10.37 -2.01
CA SER A 213 -6.50 -9.70 -2.21
C SER A 213 -6.82 -8.63 -1.15
N GLN A 214 -5.82 -8.13 -0.44
CA GLN A 214 -5.97 -7.20 0.69
C GLN A 214 -5.37 -5.82 0.34
N THR A 215 -5.64 -4.81 1.15
CA THR A 215 -5.08 -3.45 1.03
C THR A 215 -3.55 -3.38 0.98
N HIS A 216 -2.85 -4.44 1.37
CA HIS A 216 -1.39 -4.55 1.21
C HIS A 216 -0.97 -4.55 -0.26
N CYS A 217 -1.77 -5.17 -1.15
CA CYS A 217 -1.59 -5.10 -2.60
C CYS A 217 -2.69 -4.24 -3.22
N GLN A 218 -3.85 -4.82 -3.48
CA GLN A 218 -5.07 -4.13 -3.90
C GLN A 218 -6.27 -4.97 -3.45
N VAL A 219 -7.39 -4.34 -3.09
CA VAL A 219 -8.58 -5.08 -2.68
C VAL A 219 -9.20 -5.77 -3.89
N TYR A 220 -9.27 -7.10 -3.85
CA TYR A 220 -9.87 -7.92 -4.89
C TYR A 220 -10.98 -8.78 -4.32
N SER A 221 -12.20 -8.55 -4.77
CA SER A 221 -13.41 -9.22 -4.27
C SER A 221 -13.93 -10.35 -5.19
N GLY A 222 -13.19 -10.68 -6.26
CA GLY A 222 -13.61 -11.67 -7.25
C GLY A 222 -14.65 -11.15 -8.25
N ALA A 223 -15.26 -12.06 -9.01
CA ALA A 223 -16.19 -11.77 -10.09
C ALA A 223 -17.60 -11.36 -9.61
N GLY A 224 -17.94 -11.54 -8.32
CA GLY A 224 -19.28 -11.26 -7.80
C GLY A 224 -19.64 -9.77 -7.65
N HIS A 225 -18.67 -8.88 -7.80
CA HIS A 225 -18.83 -7.43 -7.64
C HIS A 225 -18.64 -6.64 -8.94
N GLU A 226 -18.44 -7.32 -10.06
CA GLU A 226 -18.29 -6.68 -11.38
C GLU A 226 -19.53 -5.86 -11.74
N THR A 227 -19.30 -4.68 -12.32
CA THR A 227 -20.40 -3.85 -12.87
C THR A 227 -20.14 -3.52 -14.34
N PRO A 228 -21.19 -3.35 -15.17
CA PRO A 228 -21.00 -3.01 -16.59
C PRO A 228 -20.16 -1.76 -16.81
N ARG A 229 -20.30 -0.75 -15.96
CA ARG A 229 -19.55 0.53 -16.07
C ARG A 229 -18.06 0.35 -15.77
N THR A 230 -17.72 -0.35 -14.69
CA THR A 230 -16.32 -0.58 -14.33
C THR A 230 -15.64 -1.51 -15.33
N THR A 231 -16.34 -2.53 -15.82
CA THR A 231 -15.84 -3.41 -16.88
C THR A 231 -15.62 -2.66 -18.19
N ALA A 232 -16.53 -1.75 -18.57
CA ALA A 232 -16.36 -0.91 -19.76
C ALA A 232 -15.14 0.04 -19.62
N ALA A 233 -14.89 0.60 -18.45
CA ALA A 233 -13.70 1.44 -18.19
C ALA A 233 -12.39 0.64 -18.33
N VAL A 234 -12.36 -0.60 -17.82
CA VAL A 234 -11.21 -1.52 -17.98
C VAL A 234 -10.97 -1.82 -19.45
N ALA A 235 -12.03 -2.15 -20.20
CA ALA A 235 -11.94 -2.45 -21.63
C ALA A 235 -11.48 -1.25 -22.46
N ALA A 236 -12.02 -0.04 -22.17
CA ALA A 236 -11.67 1.20 -22.86
C ALA A 236 -10.20 1.64 -22.64
N THR A 237 -9.57 1.18 -21.57
CA THR A 237 -8.17 1.49 -21.22
C THR A 237 -7.26 0.26 -21.32
N ARG A 238 -7.65 -0.75 -22.10
CA ARG A 238 -6.93 -2.02 -22.22
C ARG A 238 -5.46 -1.78 -22.56
N GLY A 239 -4.56 -2.38 -21.77
CA GLY A 239 -3.11 -2.31 -21.96
C GLY A 239 -2.48 -0.96 -21.62
N GLU A 240 -3.25 0.08 -21.27
CA GLU A 240 -2.68 1.38 -20.90
C GLU A 240 -2.10 1.35 -19.48
N VAL A 241 -0.85 1.81 -19.35
CA VAL A 241 -0.10 1.96 -18.10
C VAL A 241 0.74 3.24 -18.12
N LEU A 242 1.20 3.65 -16.94
CA LEU A 242 2.04 4.83 -16.78
C LEU A 242 3.52 4.44 -16.77
N PHE A 243 4.32 5.21 -17.48
CA PHE A 243 5.78 5.13 -17.49
C PHE A 243 6.40 6.42 -16.96
N GLU A 244 7.44 6.28 -16.14
CA GLU A 244 8.27 7.40 -15.69
C GLU A 244 9.02 8.03 -16.86
N ALA A 245 9.43 9.28 -16.74
CA ALA A 245 10.27 9.95 -17.73
C ALA A 245 11.59 9.22 -18.00
N SER A 246 12.09 8.46 -17.02
CA SER A 246 13.25 7.58 -17.16
C SER A 246 13.02 6.33 -18.00
N GLY A 247 11.80 6.09 -18.47
CA GLY A 247 11.43 4.92 -19.28
C GLY A 247 11.02 3.69 -18.47
N GLY A 248 11.12 3.71 -17.15
CA GLY A 248 10.65 2.62 -16.28
C GLY A 248 9.13 2.65 -16.05
N LEU A 249 8.56 1.51 -15.66
CA LEU A 249 7.16 1.43 -15.25
C LEU A 249 6.95 2.27 -13.98
N ALA A 250 5.97 3.17 -14.00
CA ALA A 250 5.58 3.92 -12.80
C ALA A 250 4.89 3.00 -11.77
N ASP A 251 4.92 3.41 -10.50
CA ASP A 251 4.17 2.79 -9.40
C ASP A 251 3.00 3.72 -9.00
N PRO A 252 1.88 3.69 -9.73
CA PRO A 252 0.82 4.67 -9.60
C PRO A 252 -0.12 4.35 -8.43
N VAL A 253 0.40 4.44 -7.22
CA VAL A 253 -0.37 4.25 -5.98
C VAL A 253 -1.49 5.29 -5.84
N TYR A 254 -2.56 4.94 -5.14
CA TYR A 254 -3.73 5.80 -4.94
C TYR A 254 -4.31 5.66 -3.53
N SER A 255 -5.14 6.61 -3.14
CA SER A 255 -5.83 6.59 -1.85
C SER A 255 -7.22 7.21 -1.95
N ALA A 256 -8.10 6.87 -0.99
CA ALA A 256 -9.50 7.25 -1.05
C ALA A 256 -9.72 8.78 -1.12
N ASN A 257 -9.03 9.56 -0.25
CA ASN A 257 -9.15 11.02 -0.23
C ASN A 257 -7.87 11.68 0.30
N CYS A 258 -7.27 12.59 -0.43
CA CYS A 258 -6.03 13.26 -0.02
C CYS A 258 -6.26 14.39 1.02
N GLY A 259 -7.49 14.83 1.22
CA GLY A 259 -7.82 15.92 2.14
C GLY A 259 -7.52 17.32 1.58
N GLY A 260 -7.26 17.45 0.25
CA GLY A 260 -6.98 18.70 -0.45
C GLY A 260 -5.50 18.94 -0.80
N HIS A 261 -4.60 18.03 -0.37
CA HIS A 261 -3.19 18.05 -0.74
C HIS A 261 -2.63 16.62 -0.73
N THR A 262 -1.98 16.19 -1.82
CA THR A 262 -1.31 14.89 -1.88
C THR A 262 0.02 14.91 -1.12
N GLU A 263 0.59 13.74 -0.82
CA GLU A 263 1.82 13.59 -0.03
C GLU A 263 2.96 13.03 -0.89
N ASN A 264 4.19 13.27 -0.49
CA ASN A 264 5.39 12.65 -1.07
C ASN A 264 5.50 11.18 -0.63
N ASN A 265 5.87 10.30 -1.56
CA ASN A 265 5.94 8.85 -1.27
C ASN A 265 6.92 8.50 -0.15
N GLU A 266 8.12 9.11 -0.08
CA GLU A 266 9.12 8.83 0.94
C GLU A 266 8.71 9.29 2.35
N ASN A 267 7.73 10.18 2.47
CA ASN A 267 7.17 10.56 3.76
C ASN A 267 6.26 9.49 4.34
N VAL A 268 5.67 8.65 3.49
CA VAL A 268 4.81 7.53 3.86
C VAL A 268 5.60 6.23 3.93
N TRP A 269 6.47 6.02 2.93
CA TRP A 269 7.32 4.83 2.82
C TRP A 269 8.81 5.22 2.79
N PRO A 270 9.45 5.43 3.96
CA PRO A 270 10.83 5.92 4.05
C PRO A 270 11.88 5.01 3.39
N HIS A 271 11.51 3.74 3.12
CA HIS A 271 12.36 2.78 2.41
C HIS A 271 12.31 2.95 0.89
N MET A 272 11.39 3.76 0.35
CA MET A 272 11.31 4.05 -1.08
C MET A 272 12.11 5.31 -1.43
N PRO A 273 12.73 5.36 -2.63
CA PRO A 273 13.33 6.61 -3.11
C PRO A 273 12.23 7.65 -3.36
N ALA A 274 12.62 8.91 -3.33
CA ALA A 274 11.76 9.99 -3.78
C ALA A 274 11.48 9.84 -5.29
N LEU A 275 10.22 9.57 -5.67
CA LEU A 275 9.82 9.38 -7.05
C LEU A 275 9.27 10.70 -7.64
N PRO A 276 9.75 11.16 -8.81
CA PRO A 276 9.26 12.39 -9.44
C PRO A 276 7.75 12.38 -9.71
N SER A 277 7.19 11.22 -10.06
CA SER A 277 5.76 11.04 -10.31
C SER A 277 4.89 11.04 -9.05
N LEU A 278 5.48 10.89 -7.87
CA LEU A 278 4.77 10.80 -6.59
C LEU A 278 5.08 11.97 -5.65
N ARG A 279 5.17 13.19 -6.23
CA ARG A 279 5.33 14.42 -5.47
C ARG A 279 3.99 14.97 -5.00
N GLY A 280 3.96 15.37 -3.74
CA GLY A 280 2.79 15.99 -3.14
C GLY A 280 2.50 17.37 -3.74
N HIS A 281 1.24 17.62 -4.04
CA HIS A 281 0.76 18.88 -4.61
C HIS A 281 -0.71 19.15 -4.19
N ARG A 282 -1.16 20.37 -4.47
CA ARG A 282 -2.56 20.77 -4.25
C ARG A 282 -3.49 19.93 -5.14
N ASP A 283 -4.57 19.46 -4.54
CA ASP A 283 -5.68 18.79 -5.22
C ASP A 283 -6.67 19.81 -5.80
N ALA A 284 -6.16 20.69 -6.64
CA ALA A 284 -6.92 21.80 -7.26
C ALA A 284 -6.21 22.26 -8.54
N ASP A 285 -6.90 23.03 -9.38
CA ASP A 285 -6.24 23.73 -10.46
C ASP A 285 -5.15 24.67 -9.93
N LYS A 286 -4.04 24.79 -10.67
CA LYS A 286 -2.96 25.72 -10.31
C LYS A 286 -3.51 27.15 -10.27
N ARG A 287 -3.27 27.84 -9.17
CA ARG A 287 -3.68 29.23 -8.96
C ARG A 287 -2.51 30.03 -8.43
N ALA A 288 -2.25 31.19 -9.02
CA ALA A 288 -1.26 32.13 -8.52
C ALA A 288 -1.65 32.58 -7.09
N GLY A 289 -0.66 32.68 -6.19
CA GLY A 289 -0.87 33.08 -4.81
C GLY A 289 -1.56 32.04 -3.91
N ASP A 290 -1.71 30.77 -4.34
CA ASP A 290 -2.20 29.71 -3.44
C ASP A 290 -1.19 29.49 -2.29
N PRO A 291 -1.56 29.78 -1.02
CA PRO A 291 -0.65 29.71 0.12
C PRO A 291 -0.21 28.28 0.47
N TYR A 292 -0.81 27.29 -0.18
CA TYR A 292 -0.54 25.87 0.01
C TYR A 292 0.07 25.19 -1.24
N ALA A 293 0.43 25.96 -2.26
CA ALA A 293 0.97 25.40 -3.51
C ALA A 293 2.27 24.60 -3.29
N ALA A 294 3.13 25.06 -2.39
CA ALA A 294 4.39 24.40 -2.02
C ALA A 294 4.24 23.39 -0.87
N GLY A 295 3.04 23.24 -0.31
CA GLY A 295 2.73 22.37 0.82
C GLY A 295 1.91 23.06 1.90
N VAL A 296 1.51 22.28 2.91
CA VAL A 296 0.75 22.77 4.08
C VAL A 296 1.75 23.02 5.23
N PRO A 297 2.11 24.26 5.53
CA PRO A 297 3.04 24.57 6.62
C PRO A 297 2.50 24.07 7.97
N ALA A 298 3.38 23.58 8.85
CA ALA A 298 3.00 23.00 10.14
C ALA A 298 2.08 23.93 10.96
N GLY A 299 2.39 25.21 11.03
CA GLY A 299 1.58 26.20 11.75
C GLY A 299 0.24 26.55 11.07
N LYS A 300 0.00 26.10 9.84
CA LYS A 300 -1.25 26.34 9.10
C LYS A 300 -2.13 25.10 8.97
N VAL A 301 -1.74 23.95 9.52
CA VAL A 301 -2.49 22.70 9.40
C VAL A 301 -3.89 22.81 10.01
N ALA A 302 -4.04 23.42 11.18
CA ALA A 302 -5.34 23.64 11.79
C ALA A 302 -6.26 24.47 10.86
N ALA A 303 -5.76 25.60 10.36
CA ALA A 303 -6.50 26.44 9.43
C ALA A 303 -6.85 25.72 8.12
N PHE A 304 -5.95 24.88 7.59
CA PHE A 304 -6.18 24.06 6.39
C PHE A 304 -7.29 23.01 6.61
N ILE A 305 -7.39 22.46 7.82
CA ILE A 305 -8.44 21.50 8.18
C ILE A 305 -9.77 22.21 8.41
N ASP A 306 -9.78 23.27 9.21
CA ASP A 306 -11.00 23.94 9.69
C ASP A 306 -11.64 24.87 8.63
N LYS A 307 -10.80 25.48 7.77
CA LYS A 307 -11.21 26.34 6.65
C LYS A 307 -10.57 25.87 5.36
N PRO A 308 -11.05 24.72 4.81
CA PRO A 308 -10.42 24.09 3.67
C PRO A 308 -10.46 24.98 2.43
N PRO A 309 -9.32 25.17 1.74
CA PRO A 309 -9.35 25.82 0.45
C PRO A 309 -10.05 24.92 -0.59
N PRO A 310 -10.63 25.50 -1.65
CA PRO A 310 -11.26 24.72 -2.71
C PRO A 310 -10.35 23.62 -3.25
N SER A 311 -10.89 22.42 -3.39
CA SER A 311 -10.16 21.25 -3.91
C SER A 311 -11.10 20.34 -4.70
N PHE A 312 -10.54 19.52 -5.61
CA PHE A 312 -11.33 18.56 -6.36
C PHE A 312 -12.00 17.54 -5.41
N CYS A 313 -11.26 17.00 -4.45
CA CYS A 313 -11.81 16.03 -3.50
C CYS A 313 -12.76 16.63 -2.47
N GLY A 314 -12.72 17.94 -2.22
CA GLY A 314 -13.64 18.61 -1.30
C GLY A 314 -15.00 18.95 -1.92
N ARG A 315 -15.06 19.08 -3.26
CA ARG A 315 -16.28 19.41 -4.01
C ARG A 315 -16.91 18.24 -4.76
N ALA A 316 -16.26 17.07 -4.76
CA ALA A 316 -16.79 15.88 -5.41
C ALA A 316 -18.14 15.48 -4.78
N LYS A 317 -19.11 15.11 -5.61
CA LYS A 317 -20.45 14.67 -5.16
C LYS A 317 -20.39 13.30 -4.45
N LEU A 318 -19.44 12.46 -4.84
CA LEU A 318 -19.22 11.15 -4.24
C LEU A 318 -17.91 11.12 -3.45
N GLY A 319 -17.95 10.60 -2.22
CA GLY A 319 -16.76 10.31 -1.42
C GLY A 319 -16.11 11.51 -0.73
N ALA A 320 -16.66 12.74 -0.85
CA ALA A 320 -16.22 13.87 -0.04
C ALA A 320 -16.62 13.67 1.43
N GLY A 321 -17.63 14.33 1.92
CA GLY A 321 -18.20 14.14 3.25
C GLY A 321 -17.16 13.86 4.35
N ASP A 322 -17.39 12.82 5.08
CA ASP A 322 -16.58 12.38 6.21
C ASP A 322 -15.19 11.78 5.81
N ARG A 323 -14.95 11.52 4.52
CA ARG A 323 -13.60 11.18 4.02
C ARG A 323 -12.75 12.44 3.83
N PHE A 324 -13.37 13.58 3.54
CA PHE A 324 -12.67 14.85 3.32
C PHE A 324 -12.30 15.54 4.63
N ARG A 325 -13.26 15.60 5.59
CA ARG A 325 -13.05 16.15 6.94
C ARG A 325 -13.71 15.24 7.97
N TRP A 326 -13.03 15.05 9.09
CA TRP A 326 -13.50 14.15 10.14
C TRP A 326 -13.05 14.60 11.52
N THR A 327 -13.82 14.20 12.51
CA THR A 327 -13.48 14.36 13.93
C THR A 327 -13.62 12.98 14.60
N VAL A 328 -12.64 12.63 15.42
CA VAL A 328 -12.63 11.38 16.18
C VAL A 328 -12.21 11.69 17.60
N THR A 329 -13.04 11.31 18.55
CA THR A 329 -12.71 11.39 19.98
C THR A 329 -12.24 10.02 20.45
N ARG A 330 -11.21 10.01 21.28
CA ARG A 330 -10.74 8.85 22.03
C ARG A 330 -10.82 9.16 23.51
N SER A 331 -11.62 8.40 24.22
CA SER A 331 -11.70 8.50 25.69
C SER A 331 -10.37 8.08 26.31
N LYS A 332 -10.15 8.46 27.56
CA LYS A 332 -8.98 8.05 28.35
C LYS A 332 -8.80 6.51 28.33
N GLY A 333 -9.87 5.75 28.58
CA GLY A 333 -9.80 4.29 28.60
C GLY A 333 -9.47 3.67 27.24
N GLU A 334 -9.94 4.27 26.12
CA GLU A 334 -9.56 3.84 24.78
C GLU A 334 -8.08 4.11 24.51
N LEU A 335 -7.56 5.29 24.87
CA LEU A 335 -6.14 5.62 24.69
C LEU A 335 -5.25 4.72 25.54
N ASP A 336 -5.62 4.48 26.81
CA ASP A 336 -4.86 3.58 27.72
C ASP A 336 -4.79 2.17 27.12
N ARG A 337 -5.88 1.67 26.53
CA ARG A 337 -5.91 0.36 25.86
C ARG A 337 -5.09 0.36 24.55
N LEU A 338 -5.29 1.34 23.67
CA LEU A 338 -4.61 1.43 22.37
C LEU A 338 -3.10 1.60 22.52
N LEU A 339 -2.68 2.38 23.49
CA LEU A 339 -1.27 2.71 23.75
C LEU A 339 -0.63 1.83 24.85
N GLY A 340 -1.32 0.81 25.33
CA GLY A 340 -0.88 -0.05 26.43
C GLY A 340 0.52 -0.66 26.21
N GLY A 341 0.85 -1.04 24.98
CA GLY A 341 2.18 -1.55 24.61
C GLY A 341 3.33 -0.58 24.86
N TYR A 342 3.05 0.73 24.88
CA TYR A 342 4.05 1.78 25.14
C TYR A 342 4.26 2.06 26.65
N ARG A 343 3.39 1.53 27.53
CA ARG A 343 3.47 1.68 29.00
C ARG A 343 3.57 3.15 29.45
N LEU A 344 2.76 4.03 28.85
CA LEU A 344 2.83 5.49 29.06
C LEU A 344 2.20 5.93 30.40
N GLY A 345 1.33 5.12 30.99
CA GLY A 345 0.38 5.58 32.01
C GLY A 345 -0.71 6.40 31.35
N THR A 346 -1.32 7.35 32.09
CA THR A 346 -2.34 8.25 31.52
C THR A 346 -1.70 9.25 30.57
N VAL A 347 -2.26 9.40 29.38
CA VAL A 347 -1.79 10.36 28.35
C VAL A 347 -2.00 11.79 28.83
N LYS A 348 -0.95 12.60 28.78
CA LYS A 348 -0.94 14.04 29.10
C LYS A 348 -0.97 14.92 27.86
N SER A 349 -0.13 14.59 26.87
CA SER A 349 -0.08 15.32 25.59
C SER A 349 0.23 14.41 24.41
N ILE A 350 -0.20 14.85 23.23
CA ILE A 350 0.11 14.27 21.94
C ILE A 350 0.61 15.40 21.04
N ASP A 351 1.90 15.39 20.72
CA ASP A 351 2.56 16.47 19.97
C ASP A 351 3.03 15.95 18.61
N VAL A 352 2.64 16.59 17.53
CA VAL A 352 3.16 16.26 16.19
C VAL A 352 4.53 16.89 16.00
N LEU A 353 5.57 16.07 15.93
CA LEU A 353 6.97 16.50 15.82
C LEU A 353 7.38 16.80 14.39
N GLU A 354 6.93 15.97 13.46
CA GLU A 354 7.33 16.05 12.04
C GLU A 354 6.09 15.90 11.16
N ARG A 355 6.05 16.72 10.11
CA ARG A 355 4.99 16.67 9.10
C ARG A 355 5.57 16.51 7.70
N GLY A 356 4.81 15.87 6.81
CA GLY A 356 5.07 15.83 5.38
C GLY A 356 4.55 17.09 4.67
N VAL A 357 4.73 17.13 3.35
CA VAL A 357 4.35 18.28 2.52
C VAL A 357 2.83 18.56 2.55
N SER A 358 2.00 17.54 2.72
CA SER A 358 0.55 17.67 2.88
C SER A 358 0.09 18.09 4.27
N GLY A 359 1.01 18.23 5.23
CA GLY A 359 0.71 18.44 6.64
C GLY A 359 0.47 17.12 7.42
N ARG A 360 0.56 15.95 6.79
CA ARG A 360 0.44 14.64 7.47
C ARG A 360 1.54 14.46 8.51
N ALA A 361 1.16 13.95 9.69
CA ALA A 361 2.11 13.61 10.74
C ALA A 361 2.98 12.42 10.31
N ARG A 362 4.32 12.59 10.42
CA ARG A 362 5.34 11.56 10.19
C ARG A 362 5.92 11.06 11.50
N ALA A 363 5.94 11.89 12.53
CA ALA A 363 6.34 11.54 13.89
C ALA A 363 5.44 12.24 14.90
N VAL A 364 5.03 11.51 15.92
CA VAL A 364 4.20 11.99 17.03
C VAL A 364 4.84 11.60 18.35
N ARG A 365 4.99 12.57 19.26
CA ARG A 365 5.37 12.33 20.64
C ARG A 365 4.11 12.16 21.47
N VAL A 366 4.05 11.11 22.28
CA VAL A 366 2.98 10.89 23.26
C VAL A 366 3.63 10.92 24.63
N THR A 367 3.26 11.89 25.45
CA THR A 367 3.72 12.03 26.82
C THR A 367 2.65 11.54 27.77
N GLY A 368 3.01 10.59 28.59
CA GLY A 368 2.14 10.05 29.64
C GLY A 368 2.66 10.37 31.03
N THR A 369 1.95 9.90 32.05
CA THR A 369 2.34 10.05 33.47
C THR A 369 3.57 9.23 33.83
N ALA A 370 3.80 8.09 33.17
CA ALA A 370 4.90 7.17 33.47
C ALA A 370 6.11 7.35 32.56
N ARG A 371 5.89 7.61 31.26
CA ARG A 371 6.97 7.80 30.26
C ARG A 371 6.47 8.53 29.02
N THR A 372 7.43 8.82 28.14
CA THR A 372 7.19 9.40 26.80
C THR A 372 7.59 8.40 25.72
N ALA A 373 6.83 8.33 24.62
CA ALA A 373 7.18 7.56 23.43
C ALA A 373 7.07 8.43 22.17
N VAL A 374 7.85 8.08 21.16
CA VAL A 374 7.74 8.67 19.81
C VAL A 374 7.29 7.60 18.84
N ILE A 375 6.17 7.85 18.17
CA ILE A 375 5.57 6.96 17.16
C ILE A 375 5.90 7.55 15.80
N ARG A 376 6.56 6.77 14.93
CA ARG A 376 6.98 7.17 13.59
C ARG A 376 6.27 6.34 12.52
N GLY A 377 6.02 6.97 11.36
CA GLY A 377 5.39 6.35 10.20
C GLY A 377 3.89 6.59 10.12
N GLU A 378 3.41 6.94 8.93
CA GLU A 378 2.02 7.32 8.65
C GLU A 378 1.02 6.27 9.15
N LEU A 379 1.19 5.03 8.72
CA LEU A 379 0.28 3.93 9.08
C LEU A 379 0.36 3.59 10.58
N ARG A 380 1.57 3.56 11.16
CA ARG A 380 1.74 3.27 12.59
C ARG A 380 1.08 4.31 13.49
N ILE A 381 1.14 5.59 13.10
CA ILE A 381 0.44 6.68 13.81
C ILE A 381 -1.06 6.45 13.76
N ARG A 382 -1.62 6.16 12.59
CA ARG A 382 -3.06 5.88 12.46
C ARG A 382 -3.50 4.71 13.32
N GLN A 383 -2.76 3.61 13.27
CA GLN A 383 -3.02 2.38 14.06
C GLN A 383 -2.94 2.62 15.56
N ALA A 384 -1.93 3.36 16.02
CA ALA A 384 -1.72 3.65 17.44
C ALA A 384 -2.90 4.40 18.07
N PHE A 385 -3.63 5.20 17.29
CA PHE A 385 -4.82 5.92 17.75
C PHE A 385 -6.14 5.28 17.28
N GLY A 386 -6.15 3.97 17.01
CA GLY A 386 -7.34 3.20 16.68
C GLY A 386 -7.80 3.37 15.25
N ASN A 387 -6.86 3.25 14.29
CA ASN A 387 -7.08 3.32 12.86
C ASN A 387 -7.72 4.63 12.39
N LEU A 388 -7.09 5.76 12.73
CA LEU A 388 -7.50 7.06 12.21
C LEU A 388 -7.55 7.02 10.66
N ARG A 389 -8.45 7.80 10.06
CA ARG A 389 -8.64 7.80 8.60
C ARG A 389 -7.39 8.23 7.83
N SER A 390 -6.62 9.17 8.37
CA SER A 390 -5.31 9.59 7.85
C SER A 390 -4.44 10.11 9.00
N SER A 391 -3.18 10.42 8.72
CA SER A 391 -2.32 11.14 9.65
C SER A 391 -2.31 12.66 9.45
N LEU A 392 -3.17 13.21 8.59
CA LEU A 392 -3.42 14.64 8.46
C LEU A 392 -4.42 15.10 9.52
N PHE A 393 -3.92 15.46 10.69
CA PHE A 393 -4.76 15.88 11.81
C PHE A 393 -4.08 16.93 12.69
N VAL A 394 -4.91 17.61 13.50
CA VAL A 394 -4.56 18.27 14.75
C VAL A 394 -5.24 17.55 15.89
N VAL A 395 -4.68 17.62 17.08
CA VAL A 395 -5.19 16.90 18.25
C VAL A 395 -5.13 17.78 19.50
N ASP A 396 -6.19 17.73 20.28
CA ASP A 396 -6.30 18.36 21.58
C ASP A 396 -6.50 17.29 22.64
N VAL A 397 -5.74 17.34 23.74
CA VAL A 397 -5.83 16.39 24.85
C VAL A 397 -6.33 17.11 26.09
N GLN A 398 -7.44 16.63 26.66
CA GLN A 398 -8.04 17.17 27.87
C GLN A 398 -8.41 16.01 28.81
N SER A 399 -7.99 16.08 30.05
CA SER A 399 -8.29 15.07 31.07
C SER A 399 -8.00 13.64 30.64
N GLY A 400 -6.94 13.44 29.82
CA GLY A 400 -6.54 12.14 29.30
C GLY A 400 -7.33 11.63 28.09
N ALA A 401 -8.38 12.34 27.66
CA ALA A 401 -9.09 12.11 26.40
C ALA A 401 -8.48 12.92 25.27
N ALA A 402 -8.56 12.46 24.03
CA ALA A 402 -8.03 13.16 22.86
C ALA A 402 -9.12 13.38 21.80
N VAL A 403 -9.19 14.59 21.26
CA VAL A 403 -10.03 14.94 20.11
C VAL A 403 -9.13 15.19 18.90
N PHE A 404 -9.23 14.33 17.91
CA PHE A 404 -8.54 14.43 16.63
C PHE A 404 -9.48 15.09 15.61
N ARG A 405 -9.08 16.23 15.06
CA ARG A 405 -9.73 16.84 13.89
C ARG A 405 -8.82 16.65 12.69
N GLY A 406 -9.32 16.05 11.62
CA GLY A 406 -8.45 15.65 10.52
C GLY A 406 -9.09 15.76 9.14
N ALA A 407 -8.26 15.47 8.13
CA ALA A 407 -8.62 15.53 6.74
C ALA A 407 -8.09 14.35 5.94
N GLY A 408 -8.86 13.91 4.94
CA GLY A 408 -8.49 12.82 4.04
C GLY A 408 -8.67 11.43 4.62
N PHE A 409 -8.55 10.43 3.75
CA PHE A 409 -8.66 9.02 4.07
C PHE A 409 -7.59 8.24 3.28
N GLY A 410 -6.67 7.59 3.99
CA GLY A 410 -5.51 6.89 3.44
C GLY A 410 -4.24 7.73 3.46
N HIS A 411 -3.20 7.21 2.83
CA HIS A 411 -1.84 7.76 2.87
C HIS A 411 -1.67 9.09 2.09
N GLY A 412 -2.54 9.36 1.11
CA GLY A 412 -2.55 10.61 0.36
C GLY A 412 -1.50 10.72 -0.74
N VAL A 413 -0.74 9.70 -1.04
CA VAL A 413 0.26 9.69 -2.14
C VAL A 413 -0.42 9.30 -3.45
N GLY A 414 0.00 9.92 -4.56
CA GLY A 414 -0.50 9.65 -5.91
C GLY A 414 -1.95 10.07 -6.10
N MET A 415 -2.76 9.25 -6.79
CA MET A 415 -4.12 9.65 -7.16
C MET A 415 -5.06 9.65 -5.95
N CYS A 416 -5.73 10.79 -5.77
CA CYS A 416 -6.87 10.92 -4.87
C CYS A 416 -8.13 10.43 -5.59
N GLN A 417 -8.70 9.28 -5.19
CA GLN A 417 -9.89 8.72 -5.84
C GLN A 417 -11.07 9.70 -5.84
N THR A 418 -11.34 10.31 -4.67
CA THR A 418 -12.38 11.37 -4.58
C THR A 418 -12.04 12.59 -5.43
N GLY A 419 -10.76 12.97 -5.51
CA GLY A 419 -10.32 14.08 -6.36
C GLY A 419 -10.44 13.76 -7.85
N ALA A 420 -10.14 12.53 -8.26
CA ALA A 420 -10.37 12.04 -9.62
C ALA A 420 -11.86 12.13 -10.01
N ILE A 421 -12.77 11.78 -9.08
CA ILE A 421 -14.21 11.97 -9.26
C ILE A 421 -14.54 13.46 -9.45
N GLY A 422 -14.05 14.34 -8.57
CA GLY A 422 -14.31 15.79 -8.68
C GLY A 422 -13.72 16.43 -9.95
N MET A 423 -12.57 15.93 -10.44
CA MET A 423 -12.02 16.35 -11.73
C MET A 423 -12.89 15.88 -12.90
N ALA A 424 -13.34 14.64 -12.89
CA ALA A 424 -14.23 14.11 -13.93
C ALA A 424 -15.58 14.81 -13.94
N GLU A 425 -16.15 15.13 -12.77
CA GLU A 425 -17.37 15.96 -12.64
C GLU A 425 -17.16 17.38 -13.17
N ALA A 426 -15.93 17.90 -13.14
CA ALA A 426 -15.53 19.18 -13.76
C ALA A 426 -15.18 19.07 -15.25
N GLY A 427 -15.46 17.91 -15.90
CA GLY A 427 -15.24 17.69 -17.34
C GLY A 427 -13.81 17.30 -17.73
N LYS A 428 -12.94 16.95 -16.76
CA LYS A 428 -11.58 16.50 -17.06
C LYS A 428 -11.59 15.06 -17.55
N SER A 429 -10.80 14.79 -18.59
CA SER A 429 -10.55 13.44 -19.12
C SER A 429 -9.67 12.62 -18.16
N TYR A 430 -9.72 11.29 -18.25
CA TYR A 430 -8.85 10.41 -17.46
C TYR A 430 -7.36 10.68 -17.69
N ARG A 431 -6.98 11.14 -18.89
CA ARG A 431 -5.60 11.52 -19.21
C ARG A 431 -5.17 12.78 -18.46
N GLU A 432 -6.05 13.77 -18.33
CA GLU A 432 -5.80 14.97 -17.51
C GLU A 432 -5.74 14.62 -16.03
N ILE A 433 -6.62 13.72 -15.54
CA ILE A 433 -6.62 13.22 -14.18
C ILE A 433 -5.29 12.53 -13.85
N LEU A 434 -4.86 11.59 -14.69
CA LEU A 434 -3.59 10.87 -14.48
C LEU A 434 -2.39 11.83 -14.53
N ARG A 435 -2.37 12.80 -15.46
CA ARG A 435 -1.31 13.81 -15.53
C ARG A 435 -1.28 14.71 -14.30
N HIS A 436 -2.44 15.00 -13.70
CA HIS A 436 -2.52 15.79 -12.47
C HIS A 436 -1.88 15.06 -11.30
N TYR A 437 -2.21 13.78 -11.10
CA TYR A 437 -1.75 13.03 -9.92
C TYR A 437 -0.39 12.33 -10.08
N TYR A 438 0.06 12.13 -11.32
CA TYR A 438 1.34 11.49 -11.65
C TYR A 438 2.15 12.38 -12.61
N PRO A 439 2.64 13.53 -12.12
CA PRO A 439 3.39 14.47 -12.95
C PRO A 439 4.64 13.82 -13.55
N GLY A 440 4.96 14.18 -14.79
CA GLY A 440 6.14 13.68 -15.50
C GLY A 440 6.00 12.25 -16.04
N THR A 441 4.84 11.59 -15.88
CA THR A 441 4.60 10.28 -16.50
C THR A 441 3.97 10.40 -17.88
N SER A 442 4.11 9.33 -18.65
CA SER A 442 3.42 9.15 -19.93
C SER A 442 2.58 7.88 -19.93
N ILE A 443 1.39 7.95 -20.58
CA ILE A 443 0.56 6.78 -20.81
C ILE A 443 1.09 6.05 -22.03
N ARG A 444 1.41 4.76 -21.87
CA ARG A 444 1.78 3.86 -22.99
C ARG A 444 0.82 2.69 -23.01
N LYS A 445 0.51 2.21 -24.21
CA LYS A 445 -0.28 1.00 -24.41
C LYS A 445 0.67 -0.16 -24.68
N LEU A 446 0.66 -1.16 -23.81
CA LEU A 446 1.52 -2.33 -23.93
C LEU A 446 0.90 -3.44 -24.80
N TRP A 447 -0.45 -3.63 -24.79
CA TRP A 447 -1.15 -4.64 -25.59
C TRP A 447 -2.52 -4.20 -26.09
#